data_ec507993eb2242a05bc8dfdfeccd49d8
#
_entry.id   ec507993eb2242a05bc8dfdfeccd49d8
#
_cell.length_a   1.000
_cell.length_b   1.000
_cell.length_c   1.000
_cell.angle_alpha   90.00
_cell.angle_beta   90.00
_cell.angle_gamma   90.00
#
_symmetry.space_group_name_H-M   'P 1'
#
loop_
_entity.id
_entity.type
_entity.pdbx_description
1 polymer ?
#
loop_
_entity_poly.entity_id
_entity_poly.type
_entity_poly.pdbx_seq_one_letter_code
_entity_poly.pdbx_strand_id
1 'polypeptide(L)'
;MKTFQCILTLFASLTSFSQTTVPANLWLGDAEFEDRINGANGFEDASGIIVIEFYADFNKANCFKEWAKLDATYYRVDVASTPIAAKKYRVRMAPTIILFKDGSKEKVFKAGLDLLLPTNLKEINEAIADLKKSSAFE
;
A
#
# COMPACT_ATOMS: atom_id res chain seq x y z
N MET A 1 0.97 64.51 -4.54
CA MET A 1 0.64 63.35 -5.33
C MET A 1 0.93 62.08 -4.55
N LYS A 2 -0.09 61.39 -4.13
CA LYS A 2 0.07 60.10 -3.41
C LYS A 2 -0.01 58.98 -4.42
N THR A 3 1.10 58.34 -4.68
CA THR A 3 1.12 57.12 -5.50
C THR A 3 0.62 55.96 -4.66
N PHE A 4 -0.57 55.47 -4.99
CA PHE A 4 -1.08 54.22 -4.43
C PHE A 4 -0.34 53.07 -5.11
N GLN A 5 0.55 52.45 -4.36
CA GLN A 5 1.22 51.26 -4.80
C GLN A 5 0.33 50.09 -4.44
N CYS A 6 -0.40 49.57 -5.41
CA CYS A 6 -1.14 48.33 -5.28
C CYS A 6 -0.11 47.18 -5.11
N ILE A 7 0.05 46.72 -3.90
CA ILE A 7 0.77 45.48 -3.64
C ILE A 7 -0.20 44.35 -4.01
N LEU A 8 -0.01 43.82 -5.21
CA LEU A 8 -0.66 42.60 -5.63
C LEU A 8 0.01 41.42 -4.92
N THR A 9 -0.53 41.05 -3.77
CA THR A 9 -0.14 39.83 -3.11
C THR A 9 -0.64 38.64 -3.93
N LEU A 10 0.26 38.13 -4.75
CA LEU A 10 0.01 36.87 -5.46
C LEU A 10 -0.01 35.75 -4.42
N PHE A 11 -1.20 35.35 -4.00
CA PHE A 11 -1.38 34.10 -3.26
C PHE A 11 -1.10 32.95 -4.22
N ALA A 12 0.14 32.51 -4.27
CA ALA A 12 0.44 31.22 -4.85
C ALA A 12 -0.21 30.16 -3.94
N SER A 13 -1.40 29.73 -4.30
CA SER A 13 -1.99 28.53 -3.72
C SER A 13 -1.09 27.37 -4.13
N LEU A 14 -0.19 26.97 -3.23
CA LEU A 14 0.49 25.69 -3.31
C LEU A 14 -0.57 24.61 -3.17
N THR A 15 -1.15 24.19 -4.30
CA THR A 15 -1.84 22.93 -4.36
C THR A 15 -0.77 21.86 -4.14
N SER A 16 -0.63 21.40 -2.91
CA SER A 16 0.16 20.23 -2.63
C SER A 16 -0.54 19.05 -3.30
N PHE A 17 -0.07 18.71 -4.49
CA PHE A 17 -0.38 17.41 -5.08
C PHE A 17 0.20 16.39 -4.13
N SER A 18 -0.64 15.73 -3.31
CA SER A 18 -0.22 14.55 -2.59
C SER A 18 0.16 13.52 -3.66
N GLN A 19 1.46 13.29 -3.81
CA GLN A 19 1.94 12.31 -4.77
C GLN A 19 1.44 10.94 -4.33
N THR A 20 0.51 10.37 -5.09
CA THR A 20 0.05 8.99 -4.92
C THR A 20 1.06 7.98 -5.47
N THR A 21 2.17 8.48 -6.00
CA THR A 21 3.25 7.65 -6.56
C THR A 21 3.99 6.93 -5.46
N VAL A 22 4.00 5.59 -5.54
CA VAL A 22 4.75 4.75 -4.61
C VAL A 22 6.24 4.88 -4.93
N PRO A 23 7.10 5.20 -3.94
CA PRO A 23 8.55 5.25 -4.15
C PRO A 23 9.12 3.94 -4.67
N ALA A 24 10.18 4.00 -5.47
CA ALA A 24 10.80 2.82 -6.08
C ALA A 24 11.24 1.75 -5.07
N ASN A 25 11.66 2.15 -3.87
CA ASN A 25 12.08 1.23 -2.81
C ASN A 25 10.93 0.43 -2.18
N LEU A 26 9.68 0.82 -2.42
CA LEU A 26 8.49 0.09 -1.96
C LEU A 26 7.92 -0.86 -3.01
N TRP A 27 8.50 -0.90 -4.21
CA TRP A 27 8.16 -1.88 -5.22
C TRP A 27 9.03 -3.12 -5.07
N LEU A 28 8.40 -4.30 -5.04
CA LEU A 28 9.11 -5.58 -4.92
C LEU A 28 8.99 -6.38 -6.21
N GLY A 29 10.09 -7.06 -6.56
CA GLY A 29 10.08 -8.12 -7.56
C GLY A 29 9.94 -9.50 -6.92
N ASP A 30 9.84 -10.56 -7.75
CA ASP A 30 9.78 -11.94 -7.26
C ASP A 30 11.01 -12.32 -6.42
N ALA A 31 12.18 -11.77 -6.75
CA ALA A 31 13.43 -12.09 -6.04
C ALA A 31 13.43 -11.64 -4.58
N GLU A 32 12.77 -10.50 -4.28
CA GLU A 32 12.76 -9.94 -2.92
C GLU A 32 11.48 -10.26 -2.14
N PHE A 33 10.44 -10.73 -2.80
CA PHE A 33 9.11 -10.84 -2.22
C PHE A 33 9.09 -11.68 -0.94
N GLU A 34 9.56 -12.93 -1.01
CA GLU A 34 9.56 -13.84 0.14
C GLU A 34 10.44 -13.33 1.29
N ASP A 35 11.59 -12.77 0.97
CA ASP A 35 12.49 -12.21 1.97
C ASP A 35 11.86 -11.03 2.70
N ARG A 36 11.14 -10.17 1.98
CA ARG A 36 10.50 -9.00 2.58
C ARG A 36 9.35 -9.37 3.50
N ILE A 37 8.47 -10.28 3.09
CA ILE A 37 7.35 -10.69 3.96
C ILE A 37 7.82 -11.48 5.18
N ASN A 38 8.98 -12.12 5.11
CA ASN A 38 9.59 -12.85 6.23
C ASN A 38 10.53 -11.99 7.10
N GLY A 39 10.70 -10.72 6.75
CA GLY A 39 11.55 -9.81 7.52
C GLY A 39 13.03 -10.11 7.47
N ALA A 40 13.56 -10.58 6.33
CA ALA A 40 14.98 -10.94 6.19
C ALA A 40 15.93 -9.78 6.51
N ASN A 41 15.51 -8.54 6.24
CA ASN A 41 16.25 -7.32 6.59
C ASN A 41 15.73 -6.65 7.87
N GLY A 42 14.98 -7.38 8.69
CA GLY A 42 14.23 -6.87 9.83
C GLY A 42 12.88 -6.28 9.43
N PHE A 43 11.92 -6.32 10.35
CA PHE A 43 10.67 -5.60 10.19
C PHE A 43 10.86 -4.14 10.65
N GLU A 44 10.17 -3.19 10.00
CA GLU A 44 10.21 -1.78 10.39
C GLU A 44 9.60 -1.57 11.79
N ASP A 45 8.66 -2.43 12.16
CA ASP A 45 8.09 -2.45 13.50
C ASP A 45 8.07 -3.86 14.08
N ALA A 46 7.86 -3.96 15.39
CA ALA A 46 7.86 -5.23 16.11
C ALA A 46 6.64 -6.12 15.82
N SER A 47 5.64 -5.62 15.08
CA SER A 47 4.42 -6.38 14.81
C SER A 47 4.62 -7.50 13.78
N GLY A 48 5.63 -7.40 12.93
CA GLY A 48 5.87 -8.33 11.83
C GLY A 48 4.83 -8.29 10.73
N ILE A 49 4.00 -7.24 10.69
CA ILE A 49 2.91 -7.10 9.72
C ILE A 49 3.41 -6.37 8.49
N ILE A 50 3.18 -6.97 7.33
CA ILE A 50 3.50 -6.42 6.02
C ILE A 50 2.22 -6.38 5.18
N VAL A 51 1.95 -5.24 4.59
CA VAL A 51 0.85 -5.05 3.65
C VAL A 51 1.40 -5.09 2.24
N ILE A 52 0.92 -6.02 1.43
CA ILE A 52 1.30 -6.12 0.02
C ILE A 52 0.09 -5.78 -0.85
N GLU A 53 0.25 -4.81 -1.72
CA GLU A 53 -0.72 -4.55 -2.80
C GLU A 53 -0.20 -5.14 -4.11
N PHE A 54 -0.99 -6.04 -4.69
CA PHE A 54 -0.78 -6.53 -6.04
C PHE A 54 -1.46 -5.57 -7.02
N TYR A 55 -0.65 -4.96 -7.85
CA TYR A 55 -1.02 -3.89 -8.78
C TYR A 55 -0.97 -4.40 -10.21
N ALA A 56 -1.86 -3.90 -11.05
CA ALA A 56 -1.82 -4.10 -12.50
C ALA A 56 -1.94 -2.76 -13.22
N ASP A 57 -1.08 -2.54 -14.19
CA ASP A 57 -1.01 -1.27 -14.92
C ASP A 57 -2.32 -0.95 -15.66
N PHE A 58 -3.00 -1.97 -16.19
CA PHE A 58 -4.28 -1.77 -16.89
C PHE A 58 -5.38 -1.23 -15.95
N ASN A 59 -5.26 -1.40 -14.64
CA ASN A 59 -6.24 -0.95 -13.64
C ASN A 59 -5.63 0.04 -12.63
N LYS A 60 -4.60 0.76 -13.01
CA LYS A 60 -3.88 1.70 -12.13
C LYS A 60 -4.77 2.79 -11.52
N ALA A 61 -5.87 3.16 -12.18
CA ALA A 61 -6.80 4.15 -11.65
C ALA A 61 -7.48 3.70 -10.36
N ASN A 62 -7.61 2.40 -10.14
CA ASN A 62 -8.28 1.79 -8.99
C ASN A 62 -7.30 1.22 -7.95
N CYS A 63 -5.99 1.49 -8.08
CA CYS A 63 -5.02 1.08 -7.07
C CYS A 63 -5.28 1.80 -5.74
N PHE A 64 -4.78 1.22 -4.65
CA PHE A 64 -4.91 1.80 -3.32
C PHE A 64 -4.01 3.03 -3.19
N LYS A 65 -4.60 4.20 -2.92
CA LYS A 65 -3.88 5.47 -2.94
C LYS A 65 -3.45 5.96 -1.55
N GLU A 66 -4.06 5.44 -0.50
CA GLU A 66 -3.82 5.87 0.88
C GLU A 66 -2.78 5.01 1.61
N TRP A 67 -1.90 4.37 0.84
CA TRP A 67 -0.87 3.44 1.34
C TRP A 67 0.04 4.07 2.41
N ALA A 68 0.34 5.37 2.32
CA ALA A 68 1.18 6.06 3.29
C ALA A 68 0.52 6.23 4.68
N LYS A 69 -0.81 6.04 4.76
CA LYS A 69 -1.58 6.16 6.01
C LYS A 69 -1.86 4.80 6.67
N LEU A 70 -1.33 3.72 6.13
CA LEU A 70 -1.45 2.39 6.74
C LEU A 70 -0.61 2.28 8.00
N ASP A 71 -1.11 1.56 9.00
CA ASP A 71 -0.46 1.35 10.30
C ASP A 71 0.55 0.19 10.28
N ALA A 72 1.03 -0.18 9.12
CA ALA A 72 2.03 -1.21 8.91
C ALA A 72 2.87 -0.92 7.68
N THR A 73 4.00 -1.62 7.54
CA THR A 73 4.87 -1.50 6.37
C THR A 73 4.15 -1.94 5.11
N TYR A 74 4.22 -1.13 4.07
CA TYR A 74 3.56 -1.35 2.78
C TYR A 74 4.57 -1.55 1.67
N TYR A 75 4.27 -2.52 0.80
CA TYR A 75 4.95 -2.71 -0.48
C TYR A 75 3.94 -2.92 -1.60
N ARG A 76 4.35 -2.56 -2.81
CA ARG A 76 3.57 -2.78 -4.01
C ARG A 76 4.31 -3.72 -4.96
N VAL A 77 3.59 -4.61 -5.61
CA VAL A 77 4.13 -5.51 -6.62
C VAL A 77 3.30 -5.41 -7.90
N ASP A 78 3.98 -5.41 -9.04
CA ASP A 78 3.32 -5.46 -10.34
C ASP A 78 3.08 -6.93 -10.70
N VAL A 79 1.84 -7.33 -10.87
CA VAL A 79 1.48 -8.73 -11.18
C VAL A 79 2.12 -9.23 -12.47
N ALA A 80 2.38 -8.32 -13.43
CA ALA A 80 3.02 -8.68 -14.70
C ALA A 80 4.50 -9.04 -14.54
N SER A 81 5.19 -8.42 -13.56
CA SER A 81 6.61 -8.66 -13.28
C SER A 81 6.87 -9.56 -12.08
N THR A 82 5.82 -10.01 -11.38
CA THR A 82 5.92 -10.91 -10.23
C THR A 82 5.02 -12.14 -10.39
N PRO A 83 5.20 -12.94 -11.46
CA PRO A 83 4.32 -14.09 -11.72
C PRO A 83 4.44 -15.19 -10.67
N ILE A 84 5.60 -15.36 -10.04
CA ILE A 84 5.82 -16.38 -9.02
C ILE A 84 4.99 -16.07 -7.76
N ALA A 85 5.08 -14.83 -7.25
CA ALA A 85 4.31 -14.39 -6.09
C ALA A 85 2.80 -14.40 -6.39
N ALA A 86 2.39 -13.89 -7.54
CA ALA A 86 1.00 -13.86 -7.94
C ALA A 86 0.40 -15.28 -7.98
N LYS A 87 1.12 -16.26 -8.53
CA LYS A 87 0.69 -17.66 -8.58
C LYS A 87 0.65 -18.29 -7.19
N LYS A 88 1.68 -18.09 -6.39
CA LYS A 88 1.78 -18.67 -5.04
C LYS A 88 0.62 -18.24 -4.16
N TYR A 89 0.26 -16.97 -4.20
CA TYR A 89 -0.80 -16.41 -3.38
C TYR A 89 -2.15 -16.33 -4.08
N ARG A 90 -2.26 -16.96 -5.26
CA ARG A 90 -3.50 -17.06 -6.06
C ARG A 90 -4.14 -15.72 -6.39
N VAL A 91 -3.31 -14.74 -6.72
CA VAL A 91 -3.76 -13.42 -7.12
C VAL A 91 -4.18 -13.44 -8.58
N ARG A 92 -5.47 -13.24 -8.83
CA ARG A 92 -6.08 -13.25 -10.17
C ARG A 92 -6.68 -11.90 -10.55
N MET A 93 -6.91 -11.05 -9.56
CA MET A 93 -7.51 -9.74 -9.75
C MET A 93 -6.57 -8.68 -9.17
N ALA A 94 -6.54 -7.52 -9.78
CA ALA A 94 -5.84 -6.35 -9.26
C ALA A 94 -6.80 -5.15 -9.20
N PRO A 95 -6.79 -4.36 -8.11
CA PRO A 95 -5.91 -4.50 -6.96
C PRO A 95 -6.31 -5.66 -6.03
N THR A 96 -5.33 -6.31 -5.45
CA THR A 96 -5.49 -7.25 -4.34
C THR A 96 -4.53 -6.86 -3.23
N ILE A 97 -5.04 -6.69 -2.01
CA ILE A 97 -4.22 -6.39 -0.83
C ILE A 97 -4.18 -7.63 0.06
N ILE A 98 -2.98 -8.05 0.44
CA ILE A 98 -2.76 -9.15 1.36
C ILE A 98 -2.02 -8.64 2.59
N LEU A 99 -2.54 -8.95 3.77
CA LEU A 99 -1.85 -8.72 5.03
C LEU A 99 -1.09 -9.98 5.40
N PHE A 100 0.23 -9.83 5.57
CA PHE A 100 1.11 -10.88 6.08
C PHE A 100 1.52 -10.56 7.50
N LYS A 101 1.65 -11.60 8.32
CA LYS A 101 2.23 -11.51 9.65
C LYS A 101 3.28 -12.60 9.81
N ASP A 102 4.52 -12.18 10.07
CA ASP A 102 5.67 -13.09 10.19
C ASP A 102 5.77 -14.06 9.00
N GLY A 103 5.49 -13.57 7.80
CA GLY A 103 5.53 -14.32 6.55
C GLY A 103 4.27 -15.12 6.21
N SER A 104 3.29 -15.19 7.10
CA SER A 104 2.03 -15.92 6.88
C SER A 104 0.94 -15.00 6.35
N LYS A 105 0.23 -15.46 5.33
CA LYS A 105 -0.94 -14.77 4.79
C LYS A 105 -2.11 -14.85 5.77
N GLU A 106 -2.58 -13.69 6.26
CA GLU A 106 -3.62 -13.62 7.29
C GLU A 106 -4.96 -13.08 6.76
N LYS A 107 -4.92 -12.08 5.88
CA LYS A 107 -6.12 -11.43 5.36
C LYS A 107 -5.92 -11.05 3.90
N VAL A 108 -6.96 -11.22 3.10
CA VAL A 108 -6.96 -10.86 1.67
C VAL A 108 -8.16 -9.96 1.36
N PHE A 109 -7.87 -8.84 0.71
CA PHE A 109 -8.87 -7.96 0.10
C PHE A 109 -8.63 -7.98 -1.41
N LYS A 110 -9.52 -8.61 -2.16
CA LYS A 110 -9.36 -8.71 -3.62
C LYS A 110 -10.46 -7.94 -4.34
N ALA A 111 -10.10 -7.29 -5.45
CA ALA A 111 -11.06 -6.63 -6.32
C ALA A 111 -12.12 -7.62 -6.83
N GLY A 112 -13.35 -7.14 -6.95
CA GLY A 112 -14.43 -7.88 -7.56
C GLY A 112 -14.38 -7.83 -9.09
N LEU A 113 -15.43 -8.32 -9.75
CA LEU A 113 -15.56 -8.27 -11.20
C LEU A 113 -15.63 -6.82 -11.75
N ASP A 114 -15.99 -5.87 -10.90
CA ASP A 114 -15.96 -4.43 -11.19
C ASP A 114 -14.54 -3.82 -11.14
N LEU A 115 -13.52 -4.62 -10.78
CA LEU A 115 -12.14 -4.21 -10.62
C LEU A 115 -11.93 -3.14 -9.54
N LEU A 116 -12.86 -3.03 -8.60
CA LEU A 116 -12.77 -2.12 -7.47
C LEU A 116 -12.39 -2.88 -6.20
N LEU A 117 -11.50 -2.28 -5.40
CA LEU A 117 -11.14 -2.83 -4.11
C LEU A 117 -12.32 -2.71 -3.14
N PRO A 118 -12.80 -3.81 -2.52
CA PRO A 118 -14.00 -3.80 -1.67
C PRO A 118 -13.73 -3.36 -0.24
N THR A 119 -12.74 -2.53 -0.01
CA THR A 119 -12.31 -2.07 1.31
C THR A 119 -11.78 -0.64 1.24
N ASN A 120 -11.51 -0.06 2.40
CA ASN A 120 -10.95 1.27 2.53
C ASN A 120 -9.84 1.29 3.58
N LEU A 121 -9.17 2.45 3.73
CA LEU A 121 -8.10 2.63 4.71
C LEU A 121 -8.50 2.24 6.14
N LYS A 122 -9.69 2.64 6.56
CA LYS A 122 -10.20 2.35 7.92
C LYS A 122 -10.30 0.85 8.16
N GLU A 123 -10.90 0.11 7.23
CA GLU A 123 -11.07 -1.35 7.35
C GLU A 123 -9.73 -2.08 7.34
N ILE A 124 -8.80 -1.65 6.50
CA ILE A 124 -7.46 -2.25 6.46
C ILE A 124 -6.71 -1.99 7.77
N ASN A 125 -6.75 -0.76 8.29
CA ASN A 125 -6.10 -0.44 9.57
C ASN A 125 -6.77 -1.17 10.74
N GLU A 126 -8.08 -1.37 10.72
CA GLU A 126 -8.78 -2.22 11.71
C GLU A 126 -8.29 -3.67 11.66
N ALA A 127 -8.13 -4.23 10.47
CA ALA A 127 -7.60 -5.58 10.30
C ALA A 127 -6.15 -5.68 10.78
N ILE A 128 -5.32 -4.67 10.52
CA ILE A 128 -3.95 -4.58 11.05
C ILE A 128 -3.97 -4.55 12.57
N ALA A 129 -4.84 -3.73 13.16
CA ALA A 129 -4.97 -3.65 14.62
C ALA A 129 -5.39 -4.99 15.25
N ASP A 130 -6.29 -5.72 14.61
CA ASP A 130 -6.73 -7.04 15.06
C ASP A 130 -5.59 -8.05 15.02
N LEU A 131 -4.75 -8.02 13.98
CA LEU A 131 -3.56 -8.88 13.89
C LEU A 131 -2.52 -8.53 14.96
N LYS A 132 -2.34 -7.27 15.29
CA LYS A 132 -1.47 -6.82 16.38
C LYS A 132 -1.94 -7.33 17.74
N LYS A 133 -3.24 -7.31 17.98
CA LYS A 133 -3.84 -7.82 19.23
C LYS A 133 -3.66 -9.32 19.37
N SER A 134 -3.81 -10.09 18.30
CA SER A 134 -3.65 -11.56 18.35
C SER A 134 -2.24 -11.99 18.77
N SER A 135 -1.22 -11.16 18.51
CA SER A 135 0.16 -11.42 18.96
C SER A 135 0.35 -11.25 20.46
N ALA A 136 -0.45 -10.40 21.11
CA ALA A 136 -0.28 -10.06 22.52
C ALA A 136 -0.74 -11.18 23.46
N PHE A 137 -1.42 -12.19 22.93
CA PHE A 137 -2.01 -13.30 23.72
C PHE A 137 -1.33 -14.67 23.46
N GLU A 138 -0.27 -14.68 22.67
CA GLU A 138 0.55 -15.90 22.46
C GLU A 138 1.72 -15.98 23.45
#